data_3e6f151fbbee2970a9d9c3b06c822202
#
_entry.id   3e6f151fbbee2970a9d9c3b06c822202
#
_cell.length_a   1.000
_cell.length_b   1.000
_cell.length_c   1.000
_cell.angle_alpha   90.00
_cell.angle_beta   90.00
_cell.angle_gamma   90.00
#
_symmetry.space_group_name_H-M   'P 1'
#
loop_
_entity.id
_entity.type
_entity.pdbx_description
1 polymer ?
#
loop_
_entity_poly.entity_id
_entity_poly.type
_entity_poly.pdbx_seq_one_letter_code
_entity_poly.pdbx_strand_id
1 'polypeptide(L)'
;LMMGIMYSGMIQVPLNLVAGEEQLSYIVKHSGSKIIFSSSKNIDLAKKIIQKVSNEVMLIEIDKDNFIDEIDDNFEILEDVTEYKDNALLMYTSGTTGKPKGVILSHENIIQGGKNVMISHEMKSNDRALCVLPLYHINGLIVTVMGPLVSQSSLVLCEKFSATNFWNYISKYSCTWFSVVPTIISALLNKYSKDEFNSLDLSAIRFGRSASSALAPETHKNFEKKFEIKMIETMGLTETCAPILSNPLPPKKIKYGSPGIPYGNKVIILDNTFKEVPRNTVGQICVSGKNIMKEYYKNPEETKKSFYKNWFFTGDLGLM
;
A
#
# COMPACT_ATOMS: atom_id res chain seq x y z
N LEU A 1 -9.49 12.75 6.35
CA LEU A 1 -9.42 13.38 5.02
C LEU A 1 -9.57 12.38 3.89
N MET A 2 -8.68 11.34 3.77
CA MET A 2 -8.73 10.35 2.69
C MET A 2 -10.12 9.73 2.49
N MET A 3 -10.73 9.21 3.54
CA MET A 3 -12.07 8.62 3.46
C MET A 3 -13.12 9.64 3.07
N GLY A 4 -13.06 10.87 3.61
CA GLY A 4 -13.99 11.95 3.24
C GLY A 4 -13.90 12.33 1.76
N ILE A 5 -12.69 12.45 1.21
CA ILE A 5 -12.49 12.72 -0.22
C ILE A 5 -13.15 11.64 -1.08
N MET A 6 -12.90 10.37 -0.76
CA MET A 6 -13.48 9.26 -1.53
C MET A 6 -15.00 9.16 -1.32
N TYR A 7 -15.49 9.37 -0.10
CA TYR A 7 -16.93 9.35 0.21
C TYR A 7 -17.70 10.45 -0.53
N SER A 8 -17.10 11.64 -0.71
CA SER A 8 -17.73 12.74 -1.46
C SER A 8 -17.72 12.59 -2.98
N GLY A 9 -17.32 11.42 -3.52
CA GLY A 9 -17.24 11.16 -4.95
C GLY A 9 -16.01 11.75 -5.64
N MET A 10 -15.08 12.32 -4.88
CA MET A 10 -13.82 12.85 -5.42
C MET A 10 -12.75 11.75 -5.46
N ILE A 11 -11.79 11.93 -6.38
CA ILE A 11 -10.65 11.03 -6.52
C ILE A 11 -9.47 11.55 -5.71
N GLN A 12 -9.01 10.75 -4.75
CA GLN A 12 -7.82 11.08 -3.98
C GLN A 12 -6.54 10.87 -4.79
N VAL A 13 -5.60 11.82 -4.71
CA VAL A 13 -4.27 11.75 -5.33
C VAL A 13 -3.20 11.95 -4.26
N PRO A 14 -2.66 10.86 -3.67
CA PRO A 14 -1.58 10.99 -2.68
C PRO A 14 -0.29 11.49 -3.33
N LEU A 15 0.35 12.50 -2.73
CA LEU A 15 1.59 13.07 -3.23
C LEU A 15 2.80 12.61 -2.40
N ASN A 16 3.81 12.07 -3.08
CA ASN A 16 5.09 11.70 -2.47
C ASN A 16 6.03 12.90 -2.42
N LEU A 17 6.17 13.53 -1.27
CA LEU A 17 6.99 14.75 -1.10
C LEU A 17 8.50 14.52 -1.39
N VAL A 18 8.97 13.28 -1.39
CA VAL A 18 10.37 12.94 -1.72
C VAL A 18 10.63 13.06 -3.23
N ALA A 19 9.58 13.05 -4.05
CA ALA A 19 9.69 13.07 -5.51
C ALA A 19 10.19 14.41 -6.10
N GLY A 20 10.21 15.48 -5.30
CA GLY A 20 10.62 16.80 -5.72
C GLY A 20 9.55 17.59 -6.49
N GLU A 21 9.74 18.91 -6.56
CA GLU A 21 8.76 19.88 -7.06
C GLU A 21 8.31 19.61 -8.51
N GLU A 22 9.25 19.29 -9.40
CA GLU A 22 8.96 19.04 -10.83
C GLU A 22 8.00 17.86 -11.00
N GLN A 23 8.26 16.75 -10.33
CA GLN A 23 7.44 15.56 -10.41
C GLN A 23 6.07 15.79 -9.75
N LEU A 24 6.03 16.50 -8.64
CA LEU A 24 4.78 16.88 -7.96
C LEU A 24 3.92 17.78 -8.85
N SER A 25 4.53 18.79 -9.50
CA SER A 25 3.84 19.67 -10.46
C SER A 25 3.29 18.88 -11.64
N TYR A 26 4.06 17.93 -12.18
CA TYR A 26 3.58 17.03 -13.22
C TYR A 26 2.35 16.24 -12.74
N ILE A 27 2.40 15.63 -11.55
CA ILE A 27 1.30 14.83 -11.00
C ILE A 27 0.04 15.68 -10.84
N VAL A 28 0.13 16.86 -10.24
CA VAL A 28 -1.01 17.76 -10.03
C VAL A 28 -1.62 18.21 -11.36
N LYS A 29 -0.79 18.55 -12.35
CA LYS A 29 -1.23 18.94 -13.70
C LYS A 29 -1.87 17.74 -14.42
N HIS A 30 -1.22 16.59 -14.43
CA HIS A 30 -1.68 15.40 -15.16
C HIS A 30 -2.98 14.83 -14.57
N SER A 31 -3.09 14.78 -13.23
CA SER A 31 -4.32 14.35 -12.54
C SER A 31 -5.49 15.30 -12.76
N GLY A 32 -5.22 16.58 -13.02
CA GLY A 32 -6.25 17.60 -13.08
C GLY A 32 -6.83 17.95 -11.72
N SER A 33 -6.03 17.80 -10.65
CA SER A 33 -6.44 18.10 -9.27
C SER A 33 -6.98 19.51 -9.15
N LYS A 34 -8.12 19.67 -8.46
CA LYS A 34 -8.79 20.96 -8.22
C LYS A 34 -8.50 21.50 -6.83
N ILE A 35 -8.16 20.64 -5.90
CA ILE A 35 -7.90 20.99 -4.50
C ILE A 35 -6.60 20.32 -4.07
N ILE A 36 -5.76 21.06 -3.37
CA ILE A 36 -4.58 20.54 -2.67
C ILE A 36 -4.79 20.78 -1.17
N PHE A 37 -4.75 19.71 -0.40
CA PHE A 37 -4.68 19.76 1.05
C PHE A 37 -3.22 19.68 1.47
N SER A 38 -2.76 20.62 2.28
CA SER A 38 -1.36 20.66 2.74
C SER A 38 -1.29 21.01 4.22
N SER A 39 -0.34 20.40 4.91
CA SER A 39 0.01 20.88 6.25
C SER A 39 0.80 22.17 6.17
N SER A 40 0.80 22.97 7.25
CA SER A 40 1.59 24.20 7.40
C SER A 40 3.07 24.00 7.02
N LYS A 41 3.66 22.89 7.39
CA LYS A 41 5.05 22.51 7.06
C LYS A 41 5.33 22.45 5.56
N ASN A 42 4.34 22.13 4.72
CA ASN A 42 4.51 21.92 3.29
C ASN A 42 3.79 22.99 2.44
N ILE A 43 3.22 24.02 3.07
CA ILE A 43 2.37 25.00 2.41
C ILE A 43 3.11 25.79 1.32
N ASP A 44 4.38 26.14 1.54
CA ASP A 44 5.19 26.88 0.57
C ASP A 44 5.50 26.02 -0.66
N LEU A 45 5.74 24.72 -0.50
CA LEU A 45 5.90 23.80 -1.61
C LEU A 45 4.59 23.69 -2.41
N ALA A 46 3.45 23.58 -1.73
CA ALA A 46 2.14 23.54 -2.38
C ALA A 46 1.87 24.81 -3.20
N LYS A 47 2.16 25.99 -2.66
CA LYS A 47 2.06 27.28 -3.38
C LYS A 47 2.91 27.32 -4.64
N LYS A 48 4.17 26.86 -4.57
CA LYS A 48 5.06 26.78 -5.75
C LYS A 48 4.52 25.84 -6.83
N ILE A 49 3.99 24.67 -6.43
CA ILE A 49 3.38 23.73 -7.36
C ILE A 49 2.17 24.36 -8.06
N ILE A 50 1.29 25.03 -7.32
CA ILE A 50 0.11 25.69 -7.87
C ILE A 50 0.50 26.76 -8.90
N GLN A 51 1.47 27.61 -8.58
CA GLN A 51 1.98 28.65 -9.49
C GLN A 51 2.48 28.07 -10.83
N LYS A 52 3.08 26.86 -10.81
CA LYS A 52 3.57 26.17 -12.01
C LYS A 52 2.46 25.49 -12.82
N VAL A 53 1.37 25.10 -12.19
CA VAL A 53 0.33 24.29 -12.82
C VAL A 53 -0.85 25.13 -13.31
N SER A 54 -1.50 25.86 -12.42
CA SER A 54 -2.63 26.74 -12.67
C SER A 54 -3.05 27.44 -11.40
N ASN A 55 -3.40 28.72 -11.48
CA ASN A 55 -3.94 29.48 -10.35
C ASN A 55 -5.38 29.07 -9.96
N GLU A 56 -6.01 28.14 -10.69
CA GLU A 56 -7.36 27.65 -10.40
C GLU A 56 -7.40 26.50 -9.38
N VAL A 57 -6.23 26.02 -8.93
CA VAL A 57 -6.16 24.95 -7.91
C VAL A 57 -6.33 25.60 -6.53
N MET A 58 -7.38 25.18 -5.82
CA MET A 58 -7.63 25.61 -4.44
C MET A 58 -6.60 25.00 -3.49
N LEU A 59 -6.04 25.80 -2.59
CA LEU A 59 -5.16 25.33 -1.53
C LEU A 59 -5.88 25.41 -0.19
N ILE A 60 -5.97 24.28 0.50
CA ILE A 60 -6.54 24.18 1.84
C ILE A 60 -5.42 23.76 2.78
N GLU A 61 -5.10 24.62 3.74
CA GLU A 61 -4.18 24.27 4.83
C GLU A 61 -4.92 23.41 5.86
N ILE A 62 -4.29 22.34 6.31
CA ILE A 62 -4.83 21.43 7.31
C ILE A 62 -3.84 21.39 8.47
N ASP A 63 -4.28 21.81 9.63
CA ASP A 63 -3.58 21.55 10.88
C ASP A 63 -4.14 20.26 11.51
N LYS A 64 -3.24 19.34 11.83
CA LYS A 64 -3.62 18.06 12.45
C LYS A 64 -4.27 18.22 13.83
N ASP A 65 -3.95 19.31 14.53
CA ASP A 65 -4.39 19.54 15.90
C ASP A 65 -5.72 20.32 15.97
N ASN A 66 -6.06 21.11 14.93
CA ASN A 66 -7.25 21.99 14.92
C ASN A 66 -8.26 21.64 13.83
N PHE A 67 -7.99 20.66 12.99
CA PHE A 67 -8.84 20.32 11.84
C PHE A 67 -10.30 19.98 12.21
N ILE A 68 -10.51 19.40 13.39
CA ILE A 68 -11.87 19.00 13.85
C ILE A 68 -12.64 20.21 14.38
N ASP A 69 -11.96 21.18 14.97
CA ASP A 69 -12.59 22.38 15.57
C ASP A 69 -13.14 23.37 14.52
N GLU A 70 -12.68 23.24 13.26
CA GLU A 70 -13.13 24.08 12.13
C GLU A 70 -14.29 23.45 11.35
N ILE A 71 -14.77 22.27 11.73
CA ILE A 71 -15.88 21.59 11.05
C ILE A 71 -17.20 22.23 11.57
N ASP A 72 -17.96 22.83 10.65
CA ASP A 72 -19.32 23.30 10.93
C ASP A 72 -20.23 22.09 11.18
N ASP A 73 -20.89 22.05 12.35
CA ASP A 73 -21.82 20.98 12.73
C ASP A 73 -23.12 20.97 11.90
N ASN A 74 -23.33 21.97 11.03
CA ASN A 74 -24.51 22.12 10.18
C ASN A 74 -24.32 21.55 8.76
N PHE A 75 -23.51 20.50 8.59
CA PHE A 75 -23.34 19.87 7.27
C PHE A 75 -24.48 18.89 6.97
N GLU A 76 -24.95 18.90 5.73
CA GLU A 76 -25.86 17.87 5.22
C GLU A 76 -25.07 16.58 4.96
N ILE A 77 -25.61 15.45 5.44
CA ILE A 77 -25.06 14.13 5.10
C ILE A 77 -25.40 13.86 3.63
N LEU A 78 -24.38 13.71 2.81
CA LEU A 78 -24.54 13.29 1.43
C LEU A 78 -24.90 11.80 1.39
N GLU A 79 -26.10 11.47 0.95
CA GLU A 79 -26.54 10.08 0.77
C GLU A 79 -26.12 9.58 -0.62
N ASP A 80 -25.62 8.34 -0.68
CA ASP A 80 -25.35 7.56 -1.90
C ASP A 80 -24.61 8.31 -3.04
N VAL A 81 -23.53 9.04 -2.69
CA VAL A 81 -22.78 9.85 -3.65
C VAL A 81 -21.87 9.00 -4.55
N THR A 82 -21.60 7.74 -4.18
CA THR A 82 -20.62 6.91 -4.89
C THR A 82 -21.09 5.48 -5.10
N GLU A 83 -20.72 4.92 -6.26
CA GLU A 83 -20.90 3.52 -6.58
C GLU A 83 -19.58 2.72 -6.43
N TYR A 84 -19.69 1.40 -6.29
CA TYR A 84 -18.53 0.51 -6.18
C TYR A 84 -17.52 0.65 -7.33
N LYS A 85 -17.99 0.98 -8.54
CA LYS A 85 -17.16 1.09 -9.74
C LYS A 85 -16.61 2.49 -9.99
N ASP A 86 -16.98 3.46 -9.16
CA ASP A 86 -16.46 4.81 -9.28
C ASP A 86 -14.98 4.86 -8.91
N ASN A 87 -14.27 5.77 -9.58
CA ASN A 87 -12.85 5.99 -9.32
C ASN A 87 -12.69 6.68 -7.96
N ALA A 88 -11.85 6.13 -7.09
CA ALA A 88 -11.65 6.61 -5.74
C ALA A 88 -10.22 7.07 -5.45
N LEU A 89 -9.24 6.43 -6.09
CA LEU A 89 -7.83 6.67 -5.83
C LEU A 89 -7.04 6.70 -7.15
N LEU A 90 -6.24 7.73 -7.35
CA LEU A 90 -5.28 7.85 -8.43
C LEU A 90 -3.87 7.89 -7.83
N MET A 91 -3.17 6.78 -7.90
CA MET A 91 -1.84 6.64 -7.33
C MET A 91 -0.76 6.58 -8.41
N TYR A 92 0.28 7.40 -8.26
CA TYR A 92 1.35 7.46 -9.24
C TYR A 92 2.49 6.52 -8.88
N THR A 93 2.95 5.75 -9.88
CA THR A 93 4.10 4.85 -9.78
C THR A 93 5.28 5.40 -10.59
N SER A 94 6.50 5.06 -10.18
CA SER A 94 7.71 5.37 -10.95
C SER A 94 7.70 4.53 -12.23
N GLY A 95 7.32 5.13 -13.36
CA GLY A 95 7.36 4.46 -14.66
C GLY A 95 8.79 4.21 -15.13
N THR A 96 9.01 3.10 -15.84
CA THR A 96 10.29 2.77 -16.49
C THR A 96 10.71 3.80 -17.56
N THR A 97 9.80 4.65 -18.02
CA THR A 97 9.99 5.68 -19.06
C THR A 97 10.35 7.06 -18.51
N GLY A 98 10.60 7.19 -17.20
CA GLY A 98 11.00 8.45 -16.53
C GLY A 98 9.84 9.33 -16.07
N LYS A 99 8.63 9.21 -16.63
CA LYS A 99 7.43 9.91 -16.14
C LYS A 99 6.55 8.97 -15.32
N PRO A 100 6.05 9.41 -14.16
CA PRO A 100 5.14 8.60 -13.35
C PRO A 100 3.85 8.24 -14.11
N LYS A 101 3.42 6.97 -13.99
CA LYS A 101 2.13 6.50 -14.49
C LYS A 101 1.08 6.59 -13.39
N GLY A 102 -0.09 7.14 -13.70
CA GLY A 102 -1.22 7.19 -12.78
C GLY A 102 -2.04 5.91 -12.85
N VAL A 103 -2.16 5.19 -11.77
CA VAL A 103 -2.98 3.98 -11.61
C VAL A 103 -4.34 4.38 -11.05
N ILE A 104 -5.42 4.12 -11.79
CA ILE A 104 -6.80 4.37 -11.34
C ILE A 104 -7.33 3.13 -10.62
N LEU A 105 -7.76 3.34 -9.37
CA LEU A 105 -8.40 2.34 -8.52
C LEU A 105 -9.81 2.80 -8.14
N SER A 106 -10.77 1.90 -8.32
CA SER A 106 -12.16 2.11 -7.91
C SER A 106 -12.35 1.79 -6.42
N HIS A 107 -13.52 2.17 -5.87
CA HIS A 107 -13.94 1.74 -4.53
C HIS A 107 -13.93 0.21 -4.40
N GLU A 108 -14.39 -0.52 -5.45
CA GLU A 108 -14.37 -1.99 -5.45
C GLU A 108 -12.93 -2.53 -5.35
N ASN A 109 -11.96 -1.94 -6.08
CA ASN A 109 -10.57 -2.37 -6.02
C ASN A 109 -10.00 -2.18 -4.60
N ILE A 110 -10.25 -1.03 -3.98
CA ILE A 110 -9.75 -0.68 -2.64
C ILE A 110 -10.33 -1.61 -1.57
N ILE A 111 -11.65 -1.82 -1.59
CA ILE A 111 -12.33 -2.73 -0.65
C ILE A 111 -11.85 -4.16 -0.85
N GLN A 112 -11.71 -4.61 -2.10
CA GLN A 112 -11.21 -5.96 -2.39
C GLN A 112 -9.75 -6.12 -1.96
N GLY A 113 -8.90 -5.10 -2.16
CA GLY A 113 -7.53 -5.08 -1.66
C GLY A 113 -7.48 -5.26 -0.14
N GLY A 114 -8.29 -4.51 0.60
CA GLY A 114 -8.45 -4.66 2.04
C GLY A 114 -8.93 -6.06 2.45
N LYS A 115 -9.91 -6.64 1.72
CA LYS A 115 -10.40 -8.00 1.94
C LYS A 115 -9.31 -9.06 1.69
N ASN A 116 -8.50 -8.90 0.65
CA ASN A 116 -7.39 -9.80 0.37
C ASN A 116 -6.35 -9.79 1.51
N VAL A 117 -6.07 -8.60 2.08
CA VAL A 117 -5.24 -8.48 3.28
C VAL A 117 -5.89 -9.19 4.46
N MET A 118 -7.15 -8.90 4.74
CA MET A 118 -7.89 -9.51 5.86
C MET A 118 -7.85 -11.04 5.78
N ILE A 119 -8.10 -11.63 4.61
CA ILE A 119 -8.14 -13.08 4.42
C ILE A 119 -6.73 -13.68 4.52
N SER A 120 -5.74 -13.11 3.81
CA SER A 120 -4.37 -13.64 3.81
C SER A 120 -3.66 -13.54 5.15
N HIS A 121 -4.03 -12.56 5.98
CA HIS A 121 -3.46 -12.34 7.31
C HIS A 121 -4.34 -12.89 8.43
N GLU A 122 -5.45 -13.57 8.08
CA GLU A 122 -6.43 -14.12 9.04
C GLU A 122 -6.78 -13.09 10.14
N MET A 123 -7.09 -11.85 9.69
CA MET A 123 -7.29 -10.72 10.60
C MET A 123 -8.60 -10.82 11.36
N LYS A 124 -8.55 -10.40 12.61
CA LYS A 124 -9.69 -10.34 13.54
C LYS A 124 -9.85 -8.93 14.08
N SER A 125 -11.01 -8.62 14.64
CA SER A 125 -11.32 -7.30 15.21
C SER A 125 -10.39 -6.84 16.34
N ASN A 126 -9.78 -7.78 17.05
CA ASN A 126 -8.80 -7.49 18.10
C ASN A 126 -7.36 -7.34 17.59
N ASP A 127 -7.13 -7.47 16.28
CA ASP A 127 -5.82 -7.19 15.71
C ASP A 127 -5.49 -5.68 15.73
N ARG A 128 -4.20 -5.39 15.75
CA ARG A 128 -3.67 -4.02 15.66
C ARG A 128 -2.43 -3.96 14.80
N ALA A 129 -2.52 -3.25 13.69
CA ALA A 129 -1.41 -3.05 12.77
C ALA A 129 -0.46 -1.95 13.24
N LEU A 130 0.86 -2.11 13.10
CA LEU A 130 1.78 -0.97 13.11
C LEU A 130 2.03 -0.50 11.68
N CYS A 131 1.60 0.72 11.37
CA CYS A 131 1.80 1.38 10.08
C CYS A 131 2.98 2.35 10.16
N VAL A 132 4.13 1.97 9.59
CA VAL A 132 5.34 2.80 9.49
C VAL A 132 5.66 3.19 8.05
N LEU A 133 4.90 2.65 7.09
CA LEU A 133 5.09 2.91 5.67
C LEU A 133 4.29 4.14 5.23
N PRO A 134 4.82 4.94 4.30
CA PRO A 134 4.12 6.12 3.82
C PRO A 134 2.80 5.77 3.13
N LEU A 135 1.75 6.58 3.37
CA LEU A 135 0.41 6.35 2.80
C LEU A 135 0.31 6.73 1.31
N TYR A 136 1.33 7.35 0.74
CA TYR A 136 1.42 7.56 -0.70
C TYR A 136 1.94 6.31 -1.46
N HIS A 137 2.20 5.20 -0.75
CA HIS A 137 2.45 3.88 -1.32
C HIS A 137 1.32 2.93 -0.99
N ILE A 138 0.98 2.08 -1.96
CA ILE A 138 -0.12 1.12 -1.84
C ILE A 138 0.03 0.17 -0.63
N ASN A 139 1.27 -0.19 -0.28
CA ASN A 139 1.56 -1.03 0.88
C ASN A 139 1.19 -0.34 2.20
N GLY A 140 1.50 0.94 2.37
CA GLY A 140 1.06 1.72 3.53
C GLY A 140 -0.46 1.87 3.56
N LEU A 141 -1.02 2.37 2.45
CA LEU A 141 -2.43 2.75 2.40
C LEU A 141 -3.40 1.57 2.45
N ILE A 142 -3.22 0.58 1.59
CA ILE A 142 -4.18 -0.53 1.50
C ILE A 142 -3.90 -1.60 2.55
N VAL A 143 -2.65 -1.98 2.72
CA VAL A 143 -2.34 -3.10 3.62
C VAL A 143 -2.53 -2.71 5.08
N THR A 144 -1.95 -1.58 5.49
CA THR A 144 -1.93 -1.21 6.92
C THR A 144 -3.01 -0.21 7.34
N VAL A 145 -3.85 0.29 6.40
CA VAL A 145 -5.03 1.10 6.72
C VAL A 145 -6.31 0.39 6.29
N MET A 146 -6.47 0.07 5.00
CA MET A 146 -7.72 -0.55 4.52
C MET A 146 -7.92 -1.98 5.04
N GLY A 147 -6.84 -2.78 5.19
CA GLY A 147 -6.92 -4.09 5.81
C GLY A 147 -7.55 -4.05 7.21
N PRO A 148 -7.02 -3.25 8.15
CA PRO A 148 -7.65 -3.01 9.45
C PRO A 148 -9.09 -2.50 9.37
N LEU A 149 -9.40 -1.52 8.53
CA LEU A 149 -10.76 -1.00 8.40
C LEU A 149 -11.75 -2.07 7.96
N VAL A 150 -11.41 -2.85 6.93
CA VAL A 150 -12.28 -3.93 6.41
C VAL A 150 -12.46 -5.06 7.43
N SER A 151 -11.44 -5.36 8.22
CA SER A 151 -11.49 -6.38 9.27
C SER A 151 -12.05 -5.89 10.61
N GLN A 152 -12.47 -4.61 10.68
CA GLN A 152 -12.93 -3.95 11.91
C GLN A 152 -11.89 -3.98 13.04
N SER A 153 -10.62 -4.05 12.67
CA SER A 153 -9.49 -4.01 13.59
C SER A 153 -8.92 -2.59 13.72
N SER A 154 -7.82 -2.43 14.43
CA SER A 154 -7.21 -1.14 14.70
C SER A 154 -5.82 -1.01 14.07
N LEU A 155 -5.30 0.23 14.04
CA LEU A 155 -3.93 0.49 13.60
C LEU A 155 -3.27 1.58 14.46
N VAL A 156 -1.96 1.53 14.55
CA VAL A 156 -1.09 2.59 15.05
C VAL A 156 -0.41 3.22 13.84
N LEU A 157 -0.77 4.46 13.54
CA LEU A 157 -0.21 5.20 12.41
C LEU A 157 0.96 6.05 12.89
N CYS A 158 2.16 5.75 12.39
CA CYS A 158 3.36 6.53 12.65
C CYS A 158 3.58 7.57 11.55
N GLU A 159 4.04 8.76 11.91
CA GLU A 159 4.40 9.81 10.93
C GLU A 159 5.49 9.33 9.95
N LYS A 160 6.46 8.57 10.47
CA LYS A 160 7.55 7.97 9.69
C LYS A 160 8.15 6.77 10.41
N PHE A 161 8.85 5.93 9.67
CA PHE A 161 9.67 4.87 10.25
C PHE A 161 10.79 5.44 11.14
N SER A 162 10.96 4.83 12.30
CA SER A 162 12.09 5.05 13.22
C SER A 162 12.59 3.71 13.73
N ALA A 163 13.81 3.34 13.36
CA ALA A 163 14.42 2.11 13.84
C ALA A 163 14.51 2.08 15.39
N THR A 164 14.75 3.23 16.03
CA THR A 164 14.84 3.34 17.49
C THR A 164 13.50 3.15 18.18
N ASN A 165 12.39 3.55 17.58
CA ASN A 165 11.07 3.54 18.22
C ASN A 165 10.19 2.37 17.78
N PHE A 166 10.60 1.61 16.77
CA PHE A 166 9.77 0.58 16.13
C PHE A 166 9.21 -0.43 17.12
N TRP A 167 10.09 -1.09 17.87
CA TRP A 167 9.68 -2.10 18.86
C TRP A 167 9.00 -1.48 20.08
N ASN A 168 9.40 -0.27 20.47
CA ASN A 168 8.74 0.47 21.56
C ASN A 168 7.27 0.79 21.22
N TYR A 169 6.96 1.15 19.96
CA TYR A 169 5.58 1.35 19.55
C TYR A 169 4.79 0.04 19.56
N ILE A 170 5.38 -1.06 19.08
CA ILE A 170 4.75 -2.37 19.12
C ILE A 170 4.40 -2.78 20.55
N SER A 171 5.37 -2.69 21.47
CA SER A 171 5.17 -3.00 22.88
C SER A 171 4.14 -2.06 23.52
N LYS A 172 4.34 -0.75 23.42
CA LYS A 172 3.47 0.26 24.04
C LYS A 172 2.00 0.16 23.63
N TYR A 173 1.74 -0.15 22.37
CA TYR A 173 0.40 -0.18 21.81
C TYR A 173 -0.13 -1.60 21.59
N SER A 174 0.60 -2.62 22.02
CA SER A 174 0.25 -4.05 21.85
C SER A 174 -0.12 -4.37 20.40
N CYS A 175 0.73 -3.95 19.44
CA CYS A 175 0.48 -4.25 18.04
C CYS A 175 0.63 -5.75 17.78
N THR A 176 -0.31 -6.33 17.02
CA THR A 176 -0.34 -7.77 16.75
C THR A 176 0.40 -8.15 15.47
N TRP A 177 0.62 -7.19 14.59
CA TRP A 177 1.38 -7.37 13.35
C TRP A 177 1.91 -6.04 12.78
N PHE A 178 2.84 -6.13 11.85
CA PHE A 178 3.41 -4.98 11.16
C PHE A 178 3.74 -5.29 9.70
N SER A 179 3.79 -4.26 8.85
CA SER A 179 4.24 -4.36 7.46
C SER A 179 5.47 -3.50 7.24
N VAL A 180 6.51 -4.10 6.65
CA VAL A 180 7.79 -3.45 6.39
C VAL A 180 8.30 -3.81 4.99
N VAL A 181 9.42 -3.21 4.60
CA VAL A 181 10.17 -3.52 3.38
C VAL A 181 11.55 -4.06 3.76
N PRO A 182 12.27 -4.78 2.88
CA PRO A 182 13.56 -5.38 3.21
C PRO A 182 14.60 -4.42 3.79
N THR A 183 14.62 -3.16 3.36
CA THR A 183 15.52 -2.14 3.91
C THR A 183 15.23 -1.82 5.38
N ILE A 184 13.96 -1.84 5.78
CA ILE A 184 13.56 -1.68 7.19
C ILE A 184 14.00 -2.90 8.00
N ILE A 185 13.85 -4.12 7.47
CA ILE A 185 14.32 -5.35 8.12
C ILE A 185 15.81 -5.25 8.39
N SER A 186 16.61 -4.85 7.40
CA SER A 186 18.06 -4.65 7.55
C SER A 186 18.39 -3.60 8.62
N ALA A 187 17.66 -2.49 8.65
CA ALA A 187 17.84 -1.45 9.66
C ALA A 187 17.55 -1.97 11.09
N LEU A 188 16.50 -2.76 11.26
CA LEU A 188 16.14 -3.36 12.56
C LEU A 188 17.19 -4.40 12.99
N LEU A 189 17.66 -5.23 12.07
CA LEU A 189 18.73 -6.21 12.33
C LEU A 189 20.02 -5.56 12.82
N ASN A 190 20.36 -4.39 12.29
CA ASN A 190 21.60 -3.68 12.63
C ASN A 190 21.47 -2.82 13.90
N LYS A 191 20.25 -2.36 14.22
CA LYS A 191 20.04 -1.39 15.30
C LYS A 191 19.99 -2.02 16.69
N TYR A 192 19.29 -3.14 16.85
CA TYR A 192 19.01 -3.71 18.17
C TYR A 192 20.00 -4.81 18.54
N SER A 193 20.47 -4.81 19.79
CA SER A 193 21.04 -6.00 20.44
C SER A 193 19.92 -6.96 20.86
N LYS A 194 20.29 -8.21 21.15
CA LYS A 194 19.30 -9.18 21.65
C LYS A 194 18.77 -8.80 23.04
N ASP A 195 19.61 -8.23 23.88
CA ASP A 195 19.25 -7.85 25.24
C ASP A 195 18.27 -6.67 25.27
N GLU A 196 18.50 -5.64 24.45
CA GLU A 196 17.56 -4.52 24.30
C GLU A 196 16.18 -4.98 23.81
N PHE A 197 16.15 -5.91 22.87
CA PHE A 197 14.91 -6.48 22.34
C PHE A 197 14.15 -7.29 23.41
N ASN A 198 14.85 -8.12 24.19
CA ASN A 198 14.25 -9.00 25.20
C ASN A 198 13.65 -8.23 26.40
N SER A 199 13.94 -6.96 26.56
CA SER A 199 13.36 -6.12 27.63
C SER A 199 11.94 -5.65 27.32
N LEU A 200 11.44 -5.85 26.09
CA LEU A 200 10.14 -5.37 25.62
C LEU A 200 9.08 -6.46 25.71
N ASP A 201 7.86 -6.10 26.09
CA ASP A 201 6.72 -6.99 25.96
C ASP A 201 6.21 -6.99 24.51
N LEU A 202 6.50 -8.07 23.79
CA LEU A 202 6.12 -8.30 22.41
C LEU A 202 5.20 -9.51 22.25
N SER A 203 4.60 -9.97 23.34
CA SER A 203 3.75 -11.17 23.39
C SER A 203 2.51 -11.09 22.51
N ALA A 204 2.05 -9.87 22.20
CA ALA A 204 0.91 -9.65 21.32
C ALA A 204 1.21 -9.93 19.83
N ILE A 205 2.50 -9.95 19.41
CA ILE A 205 2.86 -10.07 18.00
C ILE A 205 2.52 -11.47 17.47
N ARG A 206 1.73 -11.51 16.42
CA ARG A 206 1.40 -12.74 15.68
C ARG A 206 2.40 -13.01 14.56
N PHE A 207 2.77 -11.98 13.80
CA PHE A 207 3.71 -12.07 12.67
C PHE A 207 4.20 -10.68 12.21
N GLY A 208 5.31 -10.66 11.48
CA GLY A 208 5.74 -9.57 10.63
C GLY A 208 5.46 -9.86 9.15
N ARG A 209 5.35 -8.83 8.33
CA ARG A 209 5.13 -8.92 6.89
C ARG A 209 6.18 -8.11 6.15
N SER A 210 6.78 -8.72 5.11
CA SER A 210 7.67 -8.06 4.15
C SER A 210 7.05 -8.00 2.76
N ALA A 211 7.18 -6.86 2.09
CA ALA A 211 6.69 -6.67 0.72
C ALA A 211 7.44 -5.56 -0.03
N SER A 212 6.94 -5.21 -1.22
CA SER A 212 7.41 -4.16 -2.14
C SER A 212 8.72 -4.48 -2.86
N SER A 213 9.48 -5.45 -2.40
CA SER A 213 10.61 -6.07 -3.11
C SER A 213 10.88 -7.46 -2.52
N ALA A 214 11.57 -8.29 -3.28
CA ALA A 214 11.91 -9.65 -2.84
C ALA A 214 12.76 -9.61 -1.56
N LEU A 215 12.41 -10.48 -0.60
CA LEU A 215 13.15 -10.64 0.65
C LEU A 215 14.18 -11.76 0.49
N ALA A 216 15.47 -11.43 0.60
CA ALA A 216 16.53 -12.42 0.55
C ALA A 216 16.28 -13.50 1.63
N PRO A 217 16.31 -14.81 1.29
CA PRO A 217 16.05 -15.89 2.23
C PRO A 217 16.91 -15.86 3.49
N GLU A 218 18.16 -15.43 3.36
CA GLU A 218 19.08 -15.29 4.48
C GLU A 218 18.65 -14.16 5.42
N THR A 219 18.32 -12.99 4.88
CA THR A 219 17.80 -11.85 5.68
C THR A 219 16.53 -12.24 6.43
N HIS A 220 15.64 -12.98 5.77
CA HIS A 220 14.41 -13.49 6.35
C HIS A 220 14.70 -14.41 7.57
N LYS A 221 15.55 -15.43 7.36
CA LYS A 221 15.96 -16.36 8.43
C LYS A 221 16.69 -15.66 9.58
N ASN A 222 17.57 -14.71 9.28
CA ASN A 222 18.29 -13.94 10.29
C ASN A 222 17.36 -13.09 11.13
N PHE A 223 16.31 -12.49 10.52
CA PHE A 223 15.29 -11.77 11.24
C PHE A 223 14.53 -12.68 12.21
N GLU A 224 14.00 -13.81 11.73
CA GLU A 224 13.29 -14.77 12.59
C GLU A 224 14.16 -15.34 13.70
N LYS A 225 15.44 -15.63 13.43
CA LYS A 225 16.40 -16.10 14.43
C LYS A 225 16.69 -15.07 15.50
N LYS A 226 16.82 -13.79 15.11
CA LYS A 226 17.19 -12.72 16.05
C LYS A 226 16.02 -12.31 16.94
N PHE A 227 14.84 -12.12 16.33
CA PHE A 227 13.69 -11.54 17.01
C PHE A 227 12.64 -12.57 17.42
N GLU A 228 12.80 -13.83 17.06
CA GLU A 228 11.86 -14.93 17.34
C GLU A 228 10.42 -14.67 16.84
N ILE A 229 10.26 -13.70 15.94
CA ILE A 229 9.00 -13.32 15.30
C ILE A 229 8.96 -13.90 13.90
N LYS A 230 7.87 -14.61 13.56
CA LYS A 230 7.65 -15.15 12.22
C LYS A 230 7.37 -14.02 11.22
N MET A 231 7.97 -14.13 10.05
CA MET A 231 7.81 -13.18 8.95
C MET A 231 7.17 -13.86 7.75
N ILE A 232 6.19 -13.21 7.15
CA ILE A 232 5.64 -13.63 5.85
C ILE A 232 6.10 -12.70 4.74
N GLU A 233 6.45 -13.26 3.59
CA GLU A 233 6.71 -12.50 2.37
C GLU A 233 5.45 -12.45 1.53
N THR A 234 5.17 -11.29 0.93
CA THR A 234 4.02 -11.08 0.06
C THR A 234 4.41 -10.31 -1.19
N MET A 235 3.68 -10.49 -2.28
CA MET A 235 3.83 -9.76 -3.52
C MET A 235 2.55 -9.01 -3.86
N GLY A 236 2.69 -7.79 -4.35
CA GLY A 236 1.62 -6.96 -4.88
C GLY A 236 2.18 -5.69 -5.50
N LEU A 237 1.37 -5.04 -6.33
CA LEU A 237 1.71 -3.80 -7.03
C LEU A 237 0.63 -2.75 -6.75
N THR A 238 0.88 -1.52 -7.17
CA THR A 238 -0.14 -0.47 -7.12
C THR A 238 -1.32 -0.86 -8.01
N GLU A 239 -1.04 -1.40 -9.19
CA GLU A 239 -1.99 -1.88 -10.19
C GLU A 239 -2.88 -3.04 -9.70
N THR A 240 -2.45 -3.73 -8.66
CA THR A 240 -3.19 -4.85 -8.06
C THR A 240 -3.82 -4.49 -6.71
N CYS A 241 -3.80 -3.21 -6.34
CA CYS A 241 -4.38 -2.70 -5.10
C CYS A 241 -3.99 -3.54 -3.87
N ALA A 242 -2.70 -3.76 -3.66
CA ALA A 242 -2.11 -4.58 -2.59
C ALA A 242 -1.90 -6.07 -2.95
N PRO A 243 -1.80 -7.00 -1.96
CA PRO A 243 -1.22 -8.31 -2.23
C PRO A 243 -2.05 -9.15 -3.18
N ILE A 244 -1.34 -9.79 -4.09
CA ILE A 244 -1.84 -10.86 -4.97
C ILE A 244 -1.39 -12.23 -4.48
N LEU A 245 -0.19 -12.28 -3.87
CA LEU A 245 0.38 -13.48 -3.28
C LEU A 245 0.79 -13.20 -1.84
N SER A 246 0.63 -14.18 -0.98
CA SER A 246 1.09 -14.14 0.41
C SER A 246 1.53 -15.52 0.86
N ASN A 247 2.63 -15.61 1.60
CA ASN A 247 2.89 -16.83 2.38
C ASN A 247 1.76 -17.01 3.40
N PRO A 248 1.41 -18.27 3.72
CA PRO A 248 0.44 -18.55 4.77
C PRO A 248 0.99 -18.16 6.14
N LEU A 249 0.09 -17.85 7.07
CA LEU A 249 0.49 -17.55 8.45
C LEU A 249 0.97 -18.80 9.21
N PRO A 250 1.84 -18.61 10.22
CA PRO A 250 2.17 -19.67 11.15
C PRO A 250 0.92 -20.28 11.82
N PRO A 251 0.89 -21.58 12.11
CA PRO A 251 1.99 -22.55 12.02
C PRO A 251 2.16 -23.19 10.63
N LYS A 252 1.41 -22.75 9.61
CA LYS A 252 1.56 -23.27 8.25
C LYS A 252 2.97 -23.02 7.72
N LYS A 253 3.48 -23.94 6.90
CA LYS A 253 4.83 -23.85 6.36
C LYS A 253 4.95 -22.76 5.31
N ILE A 254 5.87 -21.82 5.53
CA ILE A 254 6.27 -20.80 4.54
C ILE A 254 7.36 -21.33 3.62
N LYS A 255 7.51 -20.69 2.44
CA LYS A 255 8.62 -20.96 1.52
C LYS A 255 9.47 -19.68 1.40
N TYR A 256 10.68 -19.73 1.95
CA TYR A 256 11.63 -18.62 1.85
C TYR A 256 12.00 -18.32 0.39
N GLY A 257 12.04 -17.03 0.04
CA GLY A 257 12.30 -16.58 -1.34
C GLY A 257 11.13 -16.82 -2.30
N SER A 258 9.93 -16.99 -1.75
CA SER A 258 8.69 -17.08 -2.52
C SER A 258 7.64 -16.19 -1.87
N PRO A 259 6.88 -15.40 -2.66
CA PRO A 259 5.80 -14.59 -2.13
C PRO A 259 4.56 -15.41 -1.71
N GLY A 260 4.55 -16.74 -1.88
CA GLY A 260 3.50 -17.62 -1.41
C GLY A 260 2.43 -17.93 -2.45
N ILE A 261 1.17 -17.95 -2.01
CA ILE A 261 0.00 -18.39 -2.80
C ILE A 261 -1.00 -17.25 -3.00
N PRO A 262 -1.89 -17.33 -4.01
CA PRO A 262 -2.88 -16.29 -4.27
C PRO A 262 -3.98 -16.24 -3.20
N TYR A 263 -4.45 -15.04 -2.88
CA TYR A 263 -5.59 -14.78 -2.00
C TYR A 263 -6.54 -13.76 -2.64
N GLY A 264 -7.80 -14.15 -2.83
CA GLY A 264 -8.86 -13.26 -3.37
C GLY A 264 -8.73 -12.90 -4.85
N ASN A 265 -7.75 -13.47 -5.54
CA ASN A 265 -7.50 -13.30 -6.98
C ASN A 265 -6.99 -14.60 -7.59
N LYS A 266 -6.92 -14.64 -8.93
CA LYS A 266 -6.35 -15.78 -9.68
C LYS A 266 -4.99 -15.37 -10.22
N VAL A 267 -4.03 -16.28 -10.18
CA VAL A 267 -2.67 -16.10 -10.71
C VAL A 267 -2.34 -17.25 -11.63
N ILE A 268 -1.78 -16.93 -12.79
CA ILE A 268 -1.25 -17.88 -13.78
C ILE A 268 0.12 -17.43 -14.25
N ILE A 269 0.86 -18.35 -14.82
CA ILE A 269 2.14 -18.06 -15.48
C ILE A 269 1.97 -18.27 -16.98
N LEU A 270 2.22 -17.22 -17.78
CA LEU A 270 2.09 -17.26 -19.25
C LEU A 270 3.47 -17.18 -19.92
N ASP A 271 3.58 -17.86 -21.07
CA ASP A 271 4.67 -17.67 -22.01
C ASP A 271 4.45 -16.46 -22.95
N ASN A 272 5.43 -16.19 -23.83
CA ASN A 272 5.35 -15.10 -24.81
C ASN A 272 4.26 -15.30 -25.88
N THR A 273 3.64 -16.48 -25.95
CA THR A 273 2.50 -16.78 -26.84
C THR A 273 1.16 -16.71 -26.12
N PHE A 274 1.15 -16.23 -24.88
CA PHE A 274 -0.02 -16.14 -23.99
C PHE A 274 -0.65 -17.48 -23.64
N LYS A 275 0.15 -18.54 -23.61
CA LYS A 275 -0.26 -19.88 -23.13
C LYS A 275 0.25 -20.08 -21.73
N GLU A 276 -0.57 -20.73 -20.90
CA GLU A 276 -0.18 -21.14 -19.54
C GLU A 276 0.93 -22.18 -19.62
N VAL A 277 1.99 -21.95 -18.85
CA VAL A 277 3.15 -22.85 -18.80
C VAL A 277 2.96 -23.95 -17.78
N PRO A 278 3.59 -25.14 -17.97
CA PRO A 278 3.62 -26.18 -16.97
C PRO A 278 4.29 -25.72 -15.67
N ARG A 279 4.00 -26.43 -14.56
CA ARG A 279 4.71 -26.19 -13.29
C ARG A 279 6.22 -26.29 -13.46
N ASN A 280 6.96 -25.53 -12.66
CA ASN A 280 8.43 -25.40 -12.72
C ASN A 280 8.98 -24.78 -14.03
N THR A 281 8.12 -24.17 -14.85
CA THR A 281 8.54 -23.43 -16.04
C THR A 281 8.40 -21.93 -15.73
N VAL A 282 9.45 -21.16 -16.05
CA VAL A 282 9.47 -19.69 -15.88
C VAL A 282 8.63 -19.04 -16.96
N GLY A 283 7.79 -18.09 -16.56
CA GLY A 283 7.01 -17.23 -17.45
C GLY A 283 6.58 -15.97 -16.74
N GLN A 284 5.75 -15.17 -17.39
CA GLN A 284 5.24 -13.93 -16.83
C GLN A 284 4.10 -14.19 -15.85
N ILE A 285 4.20 -13.58 -14.67
CA ILE A 285 3.14 -13.66 -13.66
C ILE A 285 1.97 -12.79 -14.12
N CYS A 286 0.79 -13.40 -14.25
CA CYS A 286 -0.44 -12.74 -14.67
C CYS A 286 -1.53 -12.93 -13.62
N VAL A 287 -2.32 -11.87 -13.40
CA VAL A 287 -3.28 -11.80 -12.31
C VAL A 287 -4.65 -11.37 -12.82
N SER A 288 -5.70 -11.95 -12.26
CA SER A 288 -7.09 -11.56 -12.50
C SER A 288 -7.88 -11.53 -11.20
N GLY A 289 -8.65 -10.46 -10.97
CA GLY A 289 -9.43 -10.28 -9.74
C GLY A 289 -10.05 -8.90 -9.64
N LYS A 290 -10.95 -8.74 -8.66
CA LYS A 290 -11.64 -7.47 -8.40
C LYS A 290 -10.72 -6.37 -7.82
N ASN A 291 -9.54 -6.75 -7.37
CA ASN A 291 -8.51 -5.85 -6.85
C ASN A 291 -7.62 -5.25 -7.95
N ILE A 292 -7.78 -5.68 -9.21
CA ILE A 292 -6.94 -5.19 -10.32
C ILE A 292 -7.42 -3.82 -10.77
N MET A 293 -6.47 -2.91 -11.02
CA MET A 293 -6.75 -1.56 -11.53
C MET A 293 -7.67 -1.55 -12.73
N LYS A 294 -8.37 -0.45 -12.89
CA LYS A 294 -9.19 -0.22 -14.09
C LYS A 294 -8.31 0.08 -15.30
N GLU A 295 -7.39 1.00 -15.15
CA GLU A 295 -6.53 1.48 -16.25
C GLU A 295 -5.36 2.33 -15.74
N TYR A 296 -4.41 2.61 -16.60
CA TYR A 296 -3.48 3.72 -16.43
C TYR A 296 -4.15 5.01 -16.91
N TYR A 297 -4.28 5.97 -16.01
CA TYR A 297 -4.97 7.25 -16.25
C TYR A 297 -4.40 8.02 -17.43
N LYS A 298 -5.26 8.40 -18.39
CA LYS A 298 -4.88 9.09 -19.63
C LYS A 298 -3.80 8.35 -20.46
N ASN A 299 -3.71 7.01 -20.32
CA ASN A 299 -2.73 6.21 -21.04
C ASN A 299 -3.33 4.89 -21.57
N PRO A 300 -4.23 4.95 -22.56
CA PRO A 300 -4.93 3.78 -23.09
C PRO A 300 -3.99 2.78 -23.77
N GLU A 301 -2.89 3.24 -24.39
CA GLU A 301 -1.92 2.35 -25.03
C GLU A 301 -1.19 1.48 -24.00
N GLU A 302 -0.73 2.07 -22.91
CA GLU A 302 -0.07 1.33 -21.85
C GLU A 302 -1.06 0.40 -21.14
N THR A 303 -2.29 0.85 -20.93
CA THR A 303 -3.36 0.00 -20.40
C THR A 303 -3.57 -1.23 -21.28
N LYS A 304 -3.71 -1.05 -22.61
CA LYS A 304 -3.88 -2.14 -23.55
C LYS A 304 -2.71 -3.13 -23.54
N LYS A 305 -1.47 -2.64 -23.45
CA LYS A 305 -0.26 -3.48 -23.38
C LYS A 305 -0.16 -4.29 -22.09
N SER A 306 -0.76 -3.78 -21.00
CA SER A 306 -0.70 -4.40 -19.67
C SER A 306 -1.75 -5.49 -19.43
N PHE A 307 -2.62 -5.74 -20.40
CA PHE A 307 -3.67 -6.75 -20.28
C PHE A 307 -3.73 -7.69 -21.50
N TYR A 308 -3.99 -8.96 -21.21
CA TYR A 308 -4.45 -9.93 -22.20
C TYR A 308 -5.76 -10.55 -21.71
N LYS A 309 -6.85 -10.28 -22.42
CA LYS A 309 -8.22 -10.60 -21.94
C LYS A 309 -8.43 -9.99 -20.54
N ASN A 310 -8.70 -10.82 -19.53
CA ASN A 310 -8.91 -10.40 -18.13
C ASN A 310 -7.65 -10.59 -17.27
N TRP A 311 -6.49 -10.83 -17.87
CA TRP A 311 -5.23 -11.05 -17.16
C TRP A 311 -4.34 -9.80 -17.23
N PHE A 312 -4.04 -9.23 -16.09
CA PHE A 312 -3.07 -8.16 -15.94
C PHE A 312 -1.66 -8.74 -15.88
N PHE A 313 -0.76 -8.22 -16.67
CA PHE A 313 0.66 -8.57 -16.66
C PHE A 313 1.37 -7.79 -15.57
N THR A 314 1.94 -8.48 -14.58
CA THR A 314 2.66 -7.82 -13.49
C THR A 314 4.00 -7.21 -13.92
N GLY A 315 4.56 -7.69 -15.02
CA GLY A 315 5.92 -7.37 -15.44
C GLY A 315 7.00 -8.22 -14.76
N ASP A 316 6.61 -9.04 -13.78
CA ASP A 316 7.51 -9.95 -13.06
C ASP A 316 7.49 -11.36 -13.65
N LEU A 317 8.63 -12.03 -13.62
CA LEU A 317 8.77 -13.43 -14.00
C LEU A 317 8.71 -14.34 -12.76
N GLY A 318 8.11 -15.51 -12.93
CA GLY A 318 8.01 -16.49 -11.86
C GLY A 318 7.71 -17.88 -12.38
N LEU A 319 7.62 -18.84 -11.44
CA LEU A 319 7.21 -20.21 -11.68
C LEU A 319 6.33 -20.71 -10.52
N MET A 320 5.48 -21.66 -10.80
CA MET A 320 4.63 -22.35 -9.80
C MET A 320 5.05 -23.81 -9.60
#